data_c650881eee77fc8d8759698803e98764
#
_entry.id   c650881eee77fc8d8759698803e98764
#
_cell.length_a   1.000
_cell.length_b   1.000
_cell.length_c   1.000
_cell.angle_alpha   90.00
_cell.angle_beta   90.00
_cell.angle_gamma   90.00
#
_symmetry.space_group_name_H-M   'P 1'
#
loop_
_entity.id
_entity.type
_entity.pdbx_description
1 polymer ?
#
loop_
_entity_poly.entity_id
_entity_poly.type
_entity_poly.pdbx_seq_one_letter_code
_entity_poly.pdbx_strand_id
1 'polypeptide(L)'
;MAEILNLNIQSEIGELEGVILHTPGAEVENMTPGTAQRALYSDILNLSIAKTEYEQLQGVLGKYTRTFQVSQLLEAVLENYSQRETLIKKICEAEGAMEYYEELMAMPSAELAKALIEGVPARKNTLTAYLSDEYYALYPLYNFYFTRDASVTIGNNALICRMANKVRMRESLIMEAIFKGSGAFSGGIINAHEFSPGSNDIYMEGGDILVAREDILIIGNGCRTSTRGIDMLIGRLCKEHTRGTRHILVQQLPSSPESFIHLDMVFTLLDRDKCMVYEPLVLRDNQYQTVHITIENGKVSKIRSIPTILHALRELGMDLEPVACGGSTDAWNQEREQWHSGANFFALAPGRLLSYSRNVNTLEELSKHGFEIIPAWDIIKGIKDAADYAKCVITIEGSELPRGGGGARCMTMPVRRKAL
;
A
#
# COMPACT_ATOMS: atom_id res chain seq x y z
N MET A 1 12.33 -21.84 -15.46
CA MET A 1 12.11 -20.40 -15.23
C MET A 1 10.67 -20.23 -14.77
N ALA A 2 10.43 -19.48 -13.70
CA ALA A 2 9.07 -19.17 -13.29
C ALA A 2 8.40 -18.31 -14.38
N GLU A 3 7.11 -18.52 -14.62
CA GLU A 3 6.33 -17.77 -15.61
C GLU A 3 6.32 -16.27 -15.23
N ILE A 4 6.68 -15.40 -16.19
CA ILE A 4 6.66 -13.95 -16.02
C ILE A 4 5.19 -13.49 -15.95
N LEU A 5 4.83 -12.73 -14.93
CA LEU A 5 3.48 -12.22 -14.75
C LEU A 5 3.33 -10.83 -15.37
N ASN A 6 2.40 -10.68 -16.32
CA ASN A 6 2.08 -9.38 -16.90
C ASN A 6 1.32 -8.53 -15.90
N LEU A 7 1.76 -7.29 -15.65
CA LEU A 7 1.04 -6.34 -14.82
C LEU A 7 -0.34 -6.04 -15.42
N ASN A 8 -1.38 -6.08 -14.59
CA ASN A 8 -2.74 -5.72 -15.01
C ASN A 8 -3.66 -5.47 -13.81
N ILE A 9 -3.87 -4.22 -13.47
CA ILE A 9 -4.85 -3.80 -12.46
C ILE A 9 -5.82 -2.81 -13.08
N GLN A 10 -7.03 -3.24 -13.33
CA GLN A 10 -8.12 -2.43 -13.88
C GLN A 10 -9.23 -2.17 -12.87
N SER A 11 -9.16 -2.79 -11.70
CA SER A 11 -10.06 -2.54 -10.57
C SER A 11 -9.45 -3.04 -9.26
N GLU A 12 -9.92 -2.51 -8.11
CA GLU A 12 -9.53 -2.98 -6.78
C GLU A 12 -10.13 -4.35 -6.44
N ILE A 13 -11.23 -4.76 -7.08
CA ILE A 13 -12.03 -5.93 -6.69
C ILE A 13 -12.01 -7.09 -7.70
N GLY A 14 -11.38 -6.94 -8.87
CA GLY A 14 -11.20 -8.04 -9.80
C GLY A 14 -10.50 -9.24 -9.13
N GLU A 15 -10.80 -10.47 -9.55
CA GLU A 15 -10.18 -11.67 -9.00
C GLU A 15 -8.64 -11.57 -9.02
N LEU A 16 -8.02 -11.78 -7.88
CA LEU A 16 -6.58 -11.59 -7.66
C LEU A 16 -5.77 -12.74 -8.28
N GLU A 17 -4.82 -12.42 -9.14
CA GLU A 17 -3.94 -13.39 -9.80
C GLU A 17 -2.48 -13.30 -9.34
N GLY A 18 -2.09 -12.19 -8.73
CA GLY A 18 -0.73 -12.03 -8.19
C GLY A 18 -0.61 -10.85 -7.24
N VAL A 19 0.15 -11.04 -6.15
CA VAL A 19 0.36 -10.03 -5.11
C VAL A 19 1.77 -10.10 -4.53
N ILE A 20 2.40 -8.94 -4.33
CA ILE A 20 3.67 -8.82 -3.60
C ILE A 20 3.37 -8.61 -2.12
N LEU A 21 4.12 -9.32 -1.29
CA LEU A 21 4.06 -9.33 0.18
C LEU A 21 5.44 -9.15 0.76
N HIS A 22 5.52 -8.69 2.00
CA HIS A 22 6.74 -8.72 2.80
C HIS A 22 6.43 -9.17 4.22
N THR A 23 6.88 -10.35 4.58
CA THR A 23 6.70 -10.89 5.94
C THR A 23 7.56 -10.10 6.93
N PRO A 24 6.98 -9.53 8.01
CA PRO A 24 7.74 -8.79 9.02
C PRO A 24 8.90 -9.63 9.57
N GLY A 25 10.08 -9.04 9.65
CA GLY A 25 11.32 -9.66 10.10
C GLY A 25 12.01 -8.88 11.22
N ALA A 26 13.32 -9.05 11.33
CA ALA A 26 14.12 -8.38 12.36
C ALA A 26 14.10 -6.86 12.23
N GLU A 27 13.77 -6.30 11.06
CA GLU A 27 13.56 -4.86 10.87
C GLU A 27 12.51 -4.30 11.83
N VAL A 28 11.46 -5.07 12.12
CA VAL A 28 10.41 -4.65 13.06
C VAL A 28 10.88 -4.80 14.52
N GLU A 29 11.62 -5.86 14.86
CA GLU A 29 12.12 -6.12 16.20
C GLU A 29 13.20 -5.11 16.63
N ASN A 30 13.96 -4.59 15.66
CA ASN A 30 15.02 -3.61 15.89
C ASN A 30 14.49 -2.20 16.25
N MET A 31 13.17 -2.02 16.38
CA MET A 31 12.55 -0.78 16.82
C MET A 31 12.69 -0.61 18.33
N THR A 32 13.03 0.61 18.75
CA THR A 32 13.10 1.00 20.16
C THR A 32 12.14 2.16 20.41
N PRO A 33 11.77 2.47 21.67
CA PRO A 33 10.96 3.66 21.97
C PRO A 33 11.54 4.95 21.40
N GLY A 34 12.87 5.10 21.40
CA GLY A 34 13.54 6.26 20.84
C GLY A 34 13.49 6.35 19.30
N THR A 35 13.25 5.24 18.61
CA THR A 35 13.14 5.21 17.14
C THR A 35 11.71 5.10 16.64
N ALA A 36 10.73 4.79 17.51
CA ALA A 36 9.34 4.57 17.11
C ALA A 36 8.74 5.79 16.40
N GLN A 37 8.90 6.99 16.96
CA GLN A 37 8.42 8.23 16.33
C GLN A 37 9.08 8.50 14.97
N ARG A 38 10.40 8.26 14.85
CA ARG A 38 11.13 8.36 13.57
C ARG A 38 10.62 7.33 12.56
N ALA A 39 10.26 6.14 13.05
CA ALA A 39 9.71 5.04 12.25
C ALA A 39 8.24 5.26 11.85
N LEU A 40 7.59 6.34 12.28
CA LEU A 40 6.18 6.64 12.05
C LEU A 40 5.24 5.63 12.74
N TYR A 41 5.63 5.15 13.92
CA TYR A 41 4.85 4.22 14.74
C TYR A 41 4.37 4.89 16.01
N SER A 42 3.17 4.55 16.41
CA SER A 42 2.59 4.98 17.70
C SER A 42 3.04 4.09 18.86
N ASP A 43 3.50 2.87 18.58
CA ASP A 43 3.91 1.87 19.58
C ASP A 43 4.88 0.84 18.97
N ILE A 44 5.56 0.06 19.81
CA ILE A 44 6.48 -1.02 19.42
C ILE A 44 5.68 -2.31 19.20
N LEU A 45 6.04 -3.07 18.17
CA LEU A 45 5.42 -4.35 17.84
C LEU A 45 6.12 -5.53 18.53
N ASN A 46 5.34 -6.51 18.95
CA ASN A 46 5.87 -7.83 19.29
C ASN A 46 5.97 -8.67 18.01
N LEU A 47 7.20 -8.92 17.54
CA LEU A 47 7.46 -9.61 16.28
C LEU A 47 6.86 -11.02 16.24
N SER A 48 6.90 -11.78 17.32
CA SER A 48 6.41 -13.17 17.32
C SER A 48 4.90 -13.22 17.09
N ILE A 49 4.16 -12.30 17.69
CA ILE A 49 2.71 -12.18 17.50
C ILE A 49 2.41 -11.61 16.10
N ALA A 50 3.10 -10.54 15.70
CA ALA A 50 2.92 -9.93 14.38
C ALA A 50 3.18 -10.94 13.24
N LYS A 51 4.17 -11.83 13.38
CA LYS A 51 4.40 -12.93 12.42
C LYS A 51 3.22 -13.88 12.34
N THR A 52 2.69 -14.33 13.48
CA THR A 52 1.55 -15.25 13.53
C THR A 52 0.30 -14.61 12.87
N GLU A 53 0.08 -13.33 13.11
CA GLU A 53 -1.00 -12.57 12.45
C GLU A 53 -0.75 -12.46 10.94
N TYR A 54 0.49 -12.17 10.52
CA TYR A 54 0.86 -12.07 9.11
C TYR A 54 0.81 -13.41 8.37
N GLU A 55 1.14 -14.52 9.06
CA GLU A 55 1.00 -15.88 8.51
C GLU A 55 -0.44 -16.20 8.13
N GLN A 56 -1.44 -15.65 8.83
CA GLN A 56 -2.84 -15.77 8.46
C GLN A 56 -3.12 -15.07 7.13
N LEU A 57 -2.64 -13.84 6.95
CA LEU A 57 -2.76 -13.11 5.68
C LEU A 57 -2.11 -13.88 4.53
N GLN A 58 -0.85 -14.27 4.72
CA GLN A 58 -0.07 -14.99 3.71
C GLN A 58 -0.67 -16.36 3.40
N GLY A 59 -1.11 -17.11 4.42
CA GLY A 59 -1.71 -18.43 4.27
C GLY A 59 -3.02 -18.39 3.48
N VAL A 60 -3.87 -17.39 3.73
CA VAL A 60 -5.09 -17.19 2.94
C VAL A 60 -4.73 -16.82 1.50
N LEU A 61 -3.88 -15.82 1.30
CA LEU A 61 -3.48 -15.38 -0.05
C LEU A 61 -2.86 -16.51 -0.86
N GLY A 62 -1.98 -17.31 -0.24
CA GLY A 62 -1.33 -18.45 -0.91
C GLY A 62 -2.27 -19.54 -1.40
N LYS A 63 -3.53 -19.59 -0.91
CA LYS A 63 -4.56 -20.53 -1.42
C LYS A 63 -5.26 -20.02 -2.66
N TYR A 64 -5.39 -18.71 -2.84
CA TYR A 64 -6.24 -18.13 -3.89
C TYR A 64 -5.45 -17.44 -4.99
N THR A 65 -4.17 -17.08 -4.73
CA THR A 65 -3.39 -16.32 -5.68
C THR A 65 -1.90 -16.64 -5.62
N ARG A 66 -1.16 -16.22 -6.63
CA ARG A 66 0.30 -16.28 -6.63
C ARG A 66 0.87 -15.18 -5.75
N THR A 67 1.63 -15.55 -4.72
CA THR A 67 2.29 -14.61 -3.82
C THR A 67 3.78 -14.47 -4.15
N PHE A 68 4.32 -13.27 -3.99
CA PHE A 68 5.73 -12.95 -4.20
C PHE A 68 6.26 -12.26 -2.95
N GLN A 69 7.40 -12.71 -2.43
CA GLN A 69 8.05 -12.08 -1.29
C GLN A 69 9.08 -11.05 -1.74
N VAL A 70 9.02 -9.85 -1.15
CA VAL A 70 9.98 -8.76 -1.44
C VAL A 70 11.43 -9.24 -1.29
N SER A 71 11.74 -9.97 -0.21
CA SER A 71 13.10 -10.46 0.05
C SER A 71 13.63 -11.35 -1.07
N GLN A 72 12.81 -12.28 -1.57
CA GLN A 72 13.18 -13.18 -2.67
C GLN A 72 13.33 -12.44 -4.01
N LEU A 73 12.42 -11.50 -4.28
CA LEU A 73 12.50 -10.67 -5.48
C LEU A 73 13.73 -9.76 -5.46
N LEU A 74 14.06 -9.20 -4.31
CA LEU A 74 15.25 -8.36 -4.14
C LEU A 74 16.54 -9.19 -4.29
N GLU A 75 16.60 -10.38 -3.69
CA GLU A 75 17.74 -11.29 -3.86
C GLU A 75 17.98 -11.59 -5.34
N ALA A 76 16.94 -11.91 -6.13
CA ALA A 76 17.04 -12.14 -7.56
C ALA A 76 17.58 -10.91 -8.33
N VAL A 77 17.17 -9.70 -7.95
CA VAL A 77 17.74 -8.46 -8.51
C VAL A 77 19.23 -8.34 -8.23
N LEU A 78 19.63 -8.65 -6.97
CA LEU A 78 21.01 -8.49 -6.49
C LEU A 78 21.99 -9.53 -7.05
N GLU A 79 21.52 -10.61 -7.67
CA GLU A 79 22.35 -11.55 -8.42
C GLU A 79 22.93 -10.91 -9.69
N ASN A 80 22.25 -9.93 -10.28
CA ASN A 80 22.75 -9.18 -11.44
C ASN A 80 23.64 -8.03 -10.98
N TYR A 81 24.93 -8.10 -11.29
CA TYR A 81 25.93 -7.12 -10.84
C TYR A 81 25.56 -5.67 -11.20
N SER A 82 25.15 -5.39 -12.42
CA SER A 82 24.83 -4.02 -12.88
C SER A 82 23.60 -3.43 -12.13
N GLN A 83 22.59 -4.26 -11.85
CA GLN A 83 21.41 -3.84 -11.11
C GLN A 83 21.73 -3.64 -9.64
N ARG A 84 22.52 -4.55 -9.04
CA ARG A 84 23.06 -4.42 -7.70
C ARG A 84 23.82 -3.11 -7.54
N GLU A 85 24.81 -2.84 -8.41
CA GLU A 85 25.60 -1.62 -8.40
C GLU A 85 24.72 -0.37 -8.46
N THR A 86 23.76 -0.35 -9.38
CA THR A 86 22.82 0.76 -9.53
C THR A 86 21.98 0.99 -8.27
N LEU A 87 21.45 -0.07 -7.68
CA LEU A 87 20.62 0.04 -6.48
C LEU A 87 21.42 0.50 -5.26
N ILE A 88 22.57 -0.16 -5.00
CA ILE A 88 23.41 0.17 -3.85
C ILE A 88 23.93 1.61 -3.93
N LYS A 89 24.37 2.05 -5.10
CA LYS A 89 24.80 3.43 -5.32
C LYS A 89 23.68 4.42 -4.99
N LYS A 90 22.48 4.20 -5.54
CA LYS A 90 21.30 5.06 -5.25
C LYS A 90 20.98 5.11 -3.76
N ILE A 91 21.00 3.97 -3.08
CA ILE A 91 20.72 3.89 -1.62
C ILE A 91 21.79 4.64 -0.84
N CYS A 92 23.07 4.37 -1.09
CA CYS A 92 24.16 5.03 -0.38
C CYS A 92 24.19 6.55 -0.60
N GLU A 93 23.90 7.03 -1.81
CA GLU A 93 23.76 8.46 -2.11
C GLU A 93 22.56 9.10 -1.38
N ALA A 94 21.39 8.43 -1.39
CA ALA A 94 20.17 8.94 -0.79
C ALA A 94 20.24 9.02 0.75
N GLU A 95 20.93 8.07 1.39
CA GLU A 95 21.04 7.97 2.84
C GLU A 95 22.38 8.49 3.41
N GLY A 96 23.30 8.94 2.53
CA GLY A 96 24.60 9.48 2.94
C GLY A 96 25.55 8.40 3.47
N ALA A 97 25.42 7.15 3.00
CA ALA A 97 26.16 6.00 3.48
C ALA A 97 27.21 5.49 2.46
N MET A 98 27.80 6.38 1.65
CA MET A 98 28.77 6.00 0.61
C MET A 98 30.02 5.29 1.16
N GLU A 99 30.38 5.50 2.40
CA GLU A 99 31.48 4.79 3.07
C GLU A 99 31.26 3.29 3.26
N TYR A 100 30.00 2.83 3.14
CA TYR A 100 29.59 1.42 3.21
C TYR A 100 29.45 0.74 1.83
N TYR A 101 29.60 1.50 0.75
CA TYR A 101 29.34 1.03 -0.61
C TYR A 101 30.14 -0.25 -0.96
N GLU A 102 31.46 -0.26 -0.75
CA GLU A 102 32.32 -1.40 -1.08
C GLU A 102 31.96 -2.65 -0.25
N GLU A 103 31.65 -2.46 1.03
CA GLU A 103 31.24 -3.55 1.92
C GLU A 103 29.92 -4.16 1.46
N LEU A 104 28.92 -3.32 1.15
CA LEU A 104 27.63 -3.77 0.63
C LEU A 104 27.77 -4.47 -0.73
N MET A 105 28.62 -3.95 -1.62
CA MET A 105 28.90 -4.58 -2.89
C MET A 105 29.58 -5.96 -2.78
N ALA A 106 30.34 -6.20 -1.71
CA ALA A 106 31.03 -7.46 -1.48
C ALA A 106 30.15 -8.55 -0.82
N MET A 107 29.00 -8.20 -0.26
CA MET A 107 28.10 -9.16 0.43
C MET A 107 27.51 -10.18 -0.56
N PRO A 108 27.25 -11.45 -0.15
CA PRO A 108 26.37 -12.35 -0.90
C PRO A 108 24.97 -11.78 -1.09
N SER A 109 24.28 -12.11 -2.21
CA SER A 109 22.97 -11.51 -2.55
C SER A 109 21.91 -11.64 -1.47
N ALA A 110 21.81 -12.83 -0.82
CA ALA A 110 20.86 -13.07 0.26
C ALA A 110 21.17 -12.22 1.51
N GLU A 111 22.45 -12.12 1.89
CA GLU A 111 22.88 -11.30 3.03
C GLU A 111 22.67 -9.81 2.74
N LEU A 112 22.98 -9.38 1.53
CA LEU A 112 22.74 -7.99 1.11
C LEU A 112 21.25 -7.64 1.09
N ALA A 113 20.39 -8.49 0.55
CA ALA A 113 18.94 -8.29 0.59
C ALA A 113 18.44 -8.11 2.04
N LYS A 114 18.92 -8.96 2.95
CA LYS A 114 18.63 -8.87 4.37
C LYS A 114 19.15 -7.57 4.97
N ALA A 115 20.41 -7.20 4.73
CA ALA A 115 21.02 -5.96 5.24
C ALA A 115 20.28 -4.70 4.76
N LEU A 116 19.82 -4.69 3.52
CA LEU A 116 19.03 -3.57 2.97
C LEU A 116 17.64 -3.42 3.60
N ILE A 117 17.09 -4.47 4.15
CA ILE A 117 15.77 -4.48 4.81
C ILE A 117 15.92 -4.31 6.33
N GLU A 118 16.74 -5.15 6.97
CA GLU A 118 16.90 -5.20 8.42
C GLU A 118 17.81 -4.11 9.00
N GLY A 119 18.53 -3.40 8.11
CA GLY A 119 19.43 -2.31 8.47
C GLY A 119 20.90 -2.72 8.52
N VAL A 120 21.77 -1.72 8.45
CA VAL A 120 23.23 -1.85 8.53
C VAL A 120 23.72 -1.05 9.73
N PRO A 121 24.34 -1.69 10.73
CA PRO A 121 24.87 -0.97 11.89
C PRO A 121 25.92 0.07 11.54
N ALA A 122 25.93 1.19 12.23
CA ALA A 122 26.94 2.22 12.08
C ALA A 122 28.27 1.79 12.72
N ARG A 123 29.37 2.02 11.99
CA ARG A 123 30.71 1.78 12.54
C ARG A 123 31.07 2.86 13.57
N LYS A 124 31.57 2.46 14.73
CA LYS A 124 32.00 3.36 15.81
C LYS A 124 33.53 3.51 15.84
N ASN A 125 34.14 3.69 14.66
CA ASN A 125 35.59 3.68 14.46
C ASN A 125 36.25 5.08 14.39
N THR A 126 35.46 6.16 14.57
CA THR A 126 35.94 7.53 14.71
C THR A 126 35.37 8.14 15.99
N LEU A 127 36.00 9.20 16.52
CA LEU A 127 35.49 9.91 17.69
C LEU A 127 34.07 10.43 17.46
N THR A 128 33.82 11.02 16.30
CA THR A 128 32.50 11.53 15.93
C THR A 128 31.46 10.41 15.89
N ALA A 129 31.77 9.30 15.23
CA ALA A 129 30.87 8.15 15.17
C ALA A 129 30.67 7.51 16.54
N TYR A 130 31.72 7.42 17.36
CA TYR A 130 31.66 6.87 18.71
C TYR A 130 30.74 7.67 19.64
N LEU A 131 30.80 9.00 19.54
CA LEU A 131 29.98 9.93 20.34
C LEU A 131 28.57 10.17 19.73
N SER A 132 28.29 9.68 18.54
CA SER A 132 26.97 9.80 17.92
C SER A 132 25.97 8.83 18.55
N ASP A 133 24.72 9.24 18.69
CA ASP A 133 23.60 8.40 19.12
C ASP A 133 23.03 7.54 17.97
N GLU A 134 23.53 7.68 16.74
CA GLU A 134 23.08 6.92 15.59
C GLU A 134 23.60 5.46 15.66
N TYR A 135 22.68 4.49 15.70
CA TYR A 135 22.99 3.05 15.74
C TYR A 135 23.18 2.45 14.36
N TYR A 136 22.57 3.03 13.33
CA TYR A 136 22.53 2.50 11.99
C TYR A 136 23.13 3.46 10.97
N ALA A 137 23.86 2.93 10.02
CA ALA A 137 24.25 3.58 8.79
C ALA A 137 23.10 3.57 7.77
N LEU A 138 22.42 2.42 7.69
CA LEU A 138 21.14 2.27 6.99
C LEU A 138 20.12 1.77 8.02
N TYR A 139 19.12 2.59 8.33
CA TYR A 139 18.09 2.21 9.30
C TYR A 139 17.24 1.04 8.82
N PRO A 140 16.71 0.18 9.72
CA PRO A 140 15.73 -0.84 9.36
C PRO A 140 14.52 -0.24 8.64
N LEU A 141 13.95 -0.99 7.71
CA LEU A 141 12.73 -0.61 6.99
C LEU A 141 11.49 -1.09 7.76
N TYR A 142 11.22 -0.46 8.89
CA TYR A 142 10.18 -0.84 9.84
C TYR A 142 8.79 -1.00 9.21
N ASN A 143 8.47 -0.20 8.16
CA ASN A 143 7.17 -0.15 7.51
C ASN A 143 7.06 -1.02 6.25
N PHE A 144 8.07 -1.79 5.88
CA PHE A 144 8.10 -2.45 4.57
C PHE A 144 7.07 -3.57 4.42
N TYR A 145 6.55 -4.12 5.52
CA TYR A 145 5.44 -5.06 5.42
C TYR A 145 4.12 -4.40 4.93
N PHE A 146 4.05 -3.07 4.92
CA PHE A 146 3.06 -2.30 4.18
C PHE A 146 3.54 -2.06 2.73
N THR A 147 3.53 -3.12 1.94
CA THR A 147 4.06 -3.11 0.56
C THR A 147 3.27 -2.23 -0.40
N ARG A 148 2.06 -1.81 0.00
CA ARG A 148 1.17 -0.96 -0.80
C ARG A 148 1.73 0.41 -1.07
N ASP A 149 2.43 1.01 -0.09
CA ASP A 149 2.71 2.43 -0.12
C ASP A 149 3.87 2.79 -1.06
N ALA A 150 4.88 1.91 -1.17
CA ALA A 150 6.07 2.13 -1.98
C ALA A 150 5.84 1.99 -3.49
N SER A 151 4.77 1.28 -3.89
CA SER A 151 4.41 1.11 -5.29
C SER A 151 2.95 0.68 -5.46
N VAL A 152 2.35 1.00 -6.60
CA VAL A 152 0.99 0.58 -6.97
C VAL A 152 0.93 0.27 -8.47
N THR A 153 0.16 -0.75 -8.85
CA THR A 153 -0.10 -1.04 -10.26
C THR A 153 -1.35 -0.31 -10.74
N ILE A 154 -1.24 0.41 -11.86
CA ILE A 154 -2.33 1.11 -12.55
C ILE A 154 -2.37 0.61 -14.00
N GLY A 155 -3.42 -0.10 -14.38
CA GLY A 155 -3.47 -0.78 -15.68
C GLY A 155 -2.31 -1.76 -15.81
N ASN A 156 -1.49 -1.58 -16.83
CA ASN A 156 -0.29 -2.38 -17.10
C ASN A 156 1.03 -1.74 -16.64
N ASN A 157 0.96 -0.68 -15.82
CA ASN A 157 2.13 0.04 -15.34
C ASN A 157 2.29 -0.11 -13.81
N ALA A 158 3.52 -0.34 -13.35
CA ALA A 158 3.89 -0.14 -11.96
C ALA A 158 4.25 1.34 -11.74
N LEU A 159 3.52 2.03 -10.89
CA LEU A 159 3.89 3.34 -10.38
C LEU A 159 4.81 3.14 -9.18
N ILE A 160 6.05 3.56 -9.29
CA ILE A 160 6.99 3.65 -8.18
C ILE A 160 6.72 4.96 -7.46
N CYS A 161 6.30 4.85 -6.21
CA CYS A 161 5.92 6.00 -5.40
C CYS A 161 7.14 6.79 -4.92
N ARG A 162 6.96 8.07 -4.69
CA ARG A 162 7.92 8.92 -4.00
C ARG A 162 7.40 9.22 -2.62
N MET A 163 7.98 8.56 -1.63
CA MET A 163 7.52 8.60 -0.25
C MET A 163 7.60 10.02 0.33
N ALA A 164 6.59 10.40 1.11
CA ALA A 164 6.55 11.69 1.80
C ALA A 164 7.66 11.78 2.87
N ASN A 165 8.01 10.68 3.51
CA ASN A 165 9.03 10.60 4.54
C ASN A 165 10.29 9.89 4.04
N LYS A 166 11.45 10.50 4.29
CA LYS A 166 12.76 9.92 3.92
C LYS A 166 13.03 8.54 4.51
N VAL A 167 12.50 8.27 5.72
CA VAL A 167 12.68 6.98 6.39
C VAL A 167 12.15 5.80 5.57
N ARG A 168 11.18 6.04 4.68
CA ARG A 168 10.59 5.05 3.78
C ARG A 168 11.12 5.10 2.34
N MET A 169 12.04 6.02 2.02
CA MET A 169 12.50 6.21 0.64
C MET A 169 13.15 4.94 0.05
N ARG A 170 13.92 4.20 0.85
CA ARG A 170 14.58 2.97 0.40
C ARG A 170 13.60 1.88 -0.01
N GLU A 171 12.41 1.84 0.61
CA GLU A 171 11.34 0.92 0.20
C GLU A 171 10.98 1.11 -1.28
N SER A 172 10.80 2.36 -1.73
CA SER A 172 10.48 2.64 -3.14
C SER A 172 11.67 2.41 -4.08
N LEU A 173 12.92 2.64 -3.66
CA LEU A 173 14.10 2.29 -4.45
C LEU A 173 14.23 0.77 -4.65
N ILE A 174 13.92 -0.02 -3.63
CA ILE A 174 13.88 -1.48 -3.71
C ILE A 174 12.76 -1.93 -4.66
N MET A 175 11.55 -1.36 -4.53
CA MET A 175 10.44 -1.70 -5.42
C MET A 175 10.75 -1.31 -6.88
N GLU A 176 11.40 -0.17 -7.13
CA GLU A 176 11.89 0.19 -8.47
C GLU A 176 12.81 -0.89 -9.04
N ALA A 177 13.79 -1.33 -8.25
CA ALA A 177 14.75 -2.35 -8.67
C ALA A 177 14.05 -3.71 -8.94
N ILE A 178 13.08 -4.09 -8.11
CA ILE A 178 12.28 -5.31 -8.29
C ILE A 178 11.51 -5.28 -9.61
N PHE A 179 10.80 -4.20 -9.93
CA PHE A 179 10.04 -4.09 -11.17
C PHE A 179 10.92 -4.01 -12.41
N LYS A 180 12.10 -3.39 -12.29
CA LYS A 180 13.07 -3.31 -13.41
C LYS A 180 13.86 -4.60 -13.65
N GLY A 181 14.11 -5.38 -12.58
CA GLY A 181 15.20 -6.36 -12.61
C GLY A 181 14.93 -7.75 -12.10
N SER A 182 13.86 -8.02 -11.39
CA SER A 182 13.62 -9.37 -10.85
C SER A 182 13.28 -10.43 -11.92
N GLY A 183 12.90 -10.00 -13.12
CA GLY A 183 12.41 -10.90 -14.16
C GLY A 183 11.06 -11.57 -13.84
N ALA A 184 10.42 -11.20 -12.71
CA ALA A 184 9.15 -11.78 -12.30
C ALA A 184 7.95 -11.10 -12.97
N PHE A 185 8.09 -9.84 -13.37
CA PHE A 185 7.00 -9.03 -13.89
C PHE A 185 7.34 -8.42 -15.25
N SER A 186 6.31 -8.21 -16.08
CA SER A 186 6.40 -7.44 -17.32
C SER A 186 5.30 -6.40 -17.39
N GLY A 187 5.65 -5.19 -17.81
CA GLY A 187 4.75 -4.04 -17.90
C GLY A 187 5.54 -2.74 -17.98
N GLY A 188 4.83 -1.61 -18.03
CA GLY A 188 5.44 -0.30 -17.99
C GLY A 188 5.83 0.10 -16.55
N ILE A 189 6.71 1.10 -16.44
CA ILE A 189 7.08 1.70 -15.16
C ILE A 189 6.87 3.21 -15.24
N ILE A 190 6.13 3.74 -14.27
CA ILE A 190 6.01 5.18 -14.01
C ILE A 190 6.79 5.44 -12.72
N ASN A 191 7.85 6.24 -12.79
CA ASN A 191 8.67 6.52 -11.62
C ASN A 191 8.45 7.95 -11.12
N ALA A 192 7.82 8.09 -9.95
CA ALA A 192 7.54 9.39 -9.37
C ALA A 192 8.80 10.16 -8.93
N HIS A 193 9.94 9.48 -8.75
CA HIS A 193 11.22 10.15 -8.49
C HIS A 193 11.73 10.95 -9.70
N GLU A 194 11.27 10.60 -10.91
CA GLU A 194 11.65 11.27 -12.16
C GLU A 194 10.76 12.48 -12.48
N PHE A 195 9.66 12.71 -11.75
CA PHE A 195 8.69 13.76 -12.06
C PHE A 195 9.29 15.17 -11.96
N SER A 196 10.09 15.44 -10.95
CA SER A 196 10.82 16.69 -10.81
C SER A 196 11.98 16.49 -9.84
N PRO A 197 13.19 16.18 -10.35
CA PRO A 197 14.36 16.00 -9.50
C PRO A 197 14.63 17.25 -8.66
N GLY A 198 14.88 17.06 -7.35
CA GLY A 198 15.19 18.13 -6.42
C GLY A 198 14.00 18.87 -5.80
N SER A 199 12.75 18.59 -6.22
CA SER A 199 11.57 19.17 -5.59
C SER A 199 11.15 18.34 -4.37
N ASN A 200 10.97 18.98 -3.19
CA ASN A 200 10.57 18.28 -1.96
C ASN A 200 9.04 18.26 -1.74
N ASP A 201 8.28 18.93 -2.60
CA ASP A 201 6.83 19.08 -2.51
C ASP A 201 6.05 18.14 -3.45
N ILE A 202 6.77 17.24 -4.14
CA ILE A 202 6.21 16.19 -4.96
C ILE A 202 6.41 14.86 -4.24
N TYR A 203 5.34 14.33 -3.68
CA TYR A 203 5.31 13.03 -3.03
C TYR A 203 3.94 12.38 -3.23
N MET A 204 3.93 11.05 -3.24
CA MET A 204 2.72 10.23 -3.36
C MET A 204 3.00 8.82 -2.87
N GLU A 205 2.01 8.23 -2.22
CA GLU A 205 2.06 6.86 -1.68
C GLU A 205 0.88 6.03 -2.19
N GLY A 206 1.10 4.73 -2.39
CA GLY A 206 0.13 3.86 -3.04
C GLY A 206 -1.14 3.59 -2.24
N GLY A 207 -1.13 3.82 -0.91
CA GLY A 207 -2.33 3.76 -0.07
C GLY A 207 -3.40 4.80 -0.44
N ASP A 208 -2.97 5.91 -1.06
CA ASP A 208 -3.85 6.96 -1.57
C ASP A 208 -4.42 6.67 -2.97
N ILE A 209 -3.94 5.65 -3.67
CA ILE A 209 -4.30 5.40 -5.07
C ILE A 209 -5.16 4.15 -5.19
N LEU A 210 -6.41 4.31 -5.61
CA LEU A 210 -7.36 3.23 -5.85
C LEU A 210 -7.78 3.21 -7.33
N VAL A 211 -7.66 2.05 -7.97
CA VAL A 211 -8.17 1.82 -9.32
C VAL A 211 -9.61 1.35 -9.20
N ALA A 212 -10.57 2.26 -9.30
CA ALA A 212 -11.99 1.92 -9.17
C ALA A 212 -12.50 1.16 -10.41
N ARG A 213 -12.10 1.61 -11.58
CA ARG A 213 -12.37 1.01 -12.89
C ARG A 213 -11.21 1.38 -13.83
N GLU A 214 -11.07 0.74 -14.98
CA GLU A 214 -9.98 1.02 -15.93
C GLU A 214 -9.83 2.49 -16.33
N ASP A 215 -10.95 3.23 -16.34
CA ASP A 215 -11.03 4.65 -16.67
C ASP A 215 -11.20 5.57 -15.45
N ILE A 216 -11.30 5.03 -14.21
CA ILE A 216 -11.53 5.80 -12.98
C ILE A 216 -10.44 5.50 -11.94
N LEU A 217 -9.67 6.53 -11.57
CA LEU A 217 -8.80 6.51 -10.40
C LEU A 217 -9.39 7.37 -9.29
N ILE A 218 -9.29 6.90 -8.05
CA ILE A 218 -9.60 7.69 -6.87
C ILE A 218 -8.29 7.92 -6.14
N ILE A 219 -7.98 9.18 -5.80
CA ILE A 219 -6.70 9.54 -5.20
C ILE A 219 -6.94 10.38 -3.95
N GLY A 220 -6.34 9.96 -2.83
CA GLY A 220 -6.28 10.76 -1.60
C GLY A 220 -5.29 11.91 -1.74
N ASN A 221 -5.65 13.09 -1.22
CA ASN A 221 -4.76 14.23 -1.09
C ASN A 221 -4.62 14.59 0.39
N GLY A 222 -3.47 14.35 0.96
CA GLY A 222 -3.19 14.53 2.39
C GLY A 222 -1.71 14.67 2.69
N CYS A 223 -1.31 14.25 3.88
CA CYS A 223 0.09 14.32 4.32
C CYS A 223 1.03 13.36 3.59
N ARG A 224 0.50 12.36 2.86
CA ARG A 224 1.27 11.34 2.14
C ARG A 224 1.20 11.47 0.63
N THR A 225 0.26 12.25 0.09
CA THR A 225 0.15 12.51 -1.35
C THR A 225 -0.19 13.97 -1.58
N SER A 226 0.74 14.69 -2.22
CA SER A 226 0.63 16.12 -2.49
C SER A 226 -0.17 16.40 -3.77
N THR A 227 -0.80 17.56 -3.85
CA THR A 227 -1.48 18.03 -5.08
C THR A 227 -0.52 18.07 -6.27
N ARG A 228 0.74 18.48 -6.07
CA ARG A 228 1.75 18.48 -7.14
C ARG A 228 2.13 17.07 -7.60
N GLY A 229 2.16 16.08 -6.67
CA GLY A 229 2.34 14.67 -7.02
C GLY A 229 1.21 14.19 -7.90
N ILE A 230 -0.04 14.51 -7.55
CA ILE A 230 -1.23 14.19 -8.35
C ILE A 230 -1.18 14.84 -9.73
N ASP A 231 -0.85 16.13 -9.82
CA ASP A 231 -0.72 16.84 -11.10
C ASP A 231 0.35 16.20 -12.02
N MET A 232 1.48 15.77 -11.45
CA MET A 232 2.52 15.08 -12.20
C MET A 232 2.07 13.72 -12.72
N LEU A 233 1.34 12.95 -11.88
CA LEU A 233 0.75 11.68 -12.32
C LEU A 233 -0.28 11.92 -13.44
N ILE A 234 -1.17 12.90 -13.30
CA ILE A 234 -2.14 13.29 -14.34
C ILE A 234 -1.42 13.63 -15.64
N GLY A 235 -0.36 14.45 -15.56
CA GLY A 235 0.46 14.80 -16.73
C GLY A 235 1.10 13.59 -17.41
N ARG A 236 1.48 12.57 -16.64
CA ARG A 236 1.99 11.30 -17.19
C ARG A 236 0.88 10.48 -17.85
N LEU A 237 -0.26 10.33 -17.18
CA LEU A 237 -1.43 9.63 -17.71
C LEU A 237 -1.95 10.27 -19.00
N CYS A 238 -1.95 11.61 -19.09
CA CYS A 238 -2.31 12.32 -20.33
C CYS A 238 -1.41 11.94 -21.51
N LYS A 239 -0.11 11.71 -21.28
CA LYS A 239 0.82 11.32 -22.34
C LYS A 239 0.63 9.87 -22.78
N GLU A 240 0.23 8.98 -21.87
CA GLU A 240 0.01 7.56 -22.14
C GLU A 240 -1.35 7.27 -22.77
N HIS A 241 -2.38 8.04 -22.40
CA HIS A 241 -3.75 7.88 -22.86
C HIS A 241 -4.18 9.04 -23.76
N THR A 242 -3.73 9.01 -25.01
CA THR A 242 -4.03 10.06 -25.99
C THR A 242 -5.43 9.95 -26.61
N ARG A 243 -6.20 8.92 -26.29
CA ARG A 243 -7.57 8.70 -26.79
C ARG A 243 -8.51 8.28 -25.66
N GLY A 244 -9.80 8.64 -25.80
CA GLY A 244 -10.83 8.30 -24.83
C GLY A 244 -10.87 9.25 -23.63
N THR A 245 -11.70 8.89 -22.66
CA THR A 245 -11.92 9.67 -21.44
C THR A 245 -11.43 8.90 -20.24
N ARG A 246 -10.80 9.60 -19.29
CA ARG A 246 -10.41 9.08 -17.98
C ARG A 246 -10.85 10.06 -16.90
N HIS A 247 -11.19 9.54 -15.75
CA HIS A 247 -11.67 10.29 -14.60
C HIS A 247 -10.74 10.11 -13.42
N ILE A 248 -10.35 11.20 -12.78
CA ILE A 248 -9.60 11.21 -11.53
C ILE A 248 -10.48 11.88 -10.47
N LEU A 249 -10.78 11.15 -9.41
CA LEU A 249 -11.52 11.65 -8.25
C LEU A 249 -10.49 11.90 -7.14
N VAL A 250 -10.34 13.13 -6.71
CA VAL A 250 -9.41 13.51 -5.65
C VAL A 250 -10.18 13.82 -4.38
N GLN A 251 -9.91 13.09 -3.31
CA GLN A 251 -10.48 13.33 -1.99
C GLN A 251 -9.44 13.97 -1.09
N GLN A 252 -9.73 15.15 -0.55
CA GLN A 252 -8.92 15.73 0.51
C GLN A 252 -9.08 14.95 1.81
N LEU A 253 -7.95 14.74 2.50
CA LEU A 253 -7.88 14.01 3.77
C LEU A 253 -7.44 14.94 4.90
N PRO A 254 -7.89 14.69 6.14
CA PRO A 254 -7.36 15.34 7.32
C PRO A 254 -5.84 15.10 7.48
N SER A 255 -5.11 16.07 8.00
CA SER A 255 -3.70 15.91 8.36
C SER A 255 -3.49 15.26 9.72
N SER A 256 -4.53 15.15 10.52
CA SER A 256 -4.58 14.52 11.85
C SER A 256 -6.00 14.03 12.15
N PRO A 257 -6.17 13.00 12.98
CA PRO A 257 -5.13 12.13 13.54
C PRO A 257 -4.41 11.26 12.48
N GLU A 258 -3.36 10.54 12.89
CA GLU A 258 -2.53 9.70 12.00
C GLU A 258 -3.31 8.59 11.28
N SER A 259 -4.49 8.20 11.77
CA SER A 259 -5.36 7.22 11.12
C SER A 259 -5.88 7.66 9.74
N PHE A 260 -5.73 8.93 9.37
CA PHE A 260 -6.12 9.47 8.05
C PHE A 260 -4.94 9.60 7.07
N ILE A 261 -3.88 8.81 7.28
CA ILE A 261 -2.66 8.89 6.46
C ILE A 261 -2.90 8.64 4.97
N HIS A 262 -3.85 7.76 4.63
CA HIS A 262 -4.18 7.39 3.25
C HIS A 262 -5.69 7.29 3.03
N LEU A 263 -6.09 7.37 1.77
CA LEU A 263 -7.49 7.23 1.36
C LEU A 263 -8.08 5.86 1.72
N ASP A 264 -7.29 4.80 1.61
CA ASP A 264 -7.73 3.43 1.92
C ASP A 264 -8.00 3.19 3.42
N MET A 265 -7.67 4.15 4.28
CA MET A 265 -8.03 4.13 5.69
C MET A 265 -9.46 4.65 5.95
N VAL A 266 -10.12 5.22 4.93
CA VAL A 266 -11.47 5.80 5.03
C VAL A 266 -12.41 5.35 3.93
N PHE A 267 -11.88 4.78 2.84
CA PHE A 267 -12.65 4.32 1.69
C PHE A 267 -11.97 3.13 1.02
N THR A 268 -12.68 2.00 0.85
CA THR A 268 -12.26 0.87 0.01
C THR A 268 -13.44 0.27 -0.74
N LEU A 269 -13.18 -0.31 -1.90
CA LEU A 269 -14.18 -1.05 -2.67
C LEU A 269 -14.29 -2.49 -2.13
N LEU A 270 -15.53 -2.96 -1.95
CA LEU A 270 -15.83 -4.29 -1.40
C LEU A 270 -16.36 -5.25 -2.45
N ASP A 271 -17.27 -4.75 -3.29
CA ASP A 271 -17.95 -5.53 -4.32
C ASP A 271 -18.30 -4.60 -5.50
N ARG A 272 -18.95 -5.13 -6.52
CA ARG A 272 -19.42 -4.37 -7.69
C ARG A 272 -20.41 -3.27 -7.32
N ASP A 273 -21.18 -3.48 -6.24
CA ASP A 273 -22.24 -2.61 -5.75
C ASP A 273 -22.02 -2.07 -4.33
N LYS A 274 -20.84 -2.34 -3.70
CA LYS A 274 -20.60 -1.98 -2.30
C LYS A 274 -19.21 -1.41 -2.06
N CYS A 275 -19.15 -0.45 -1.14
CA CYS A 275 -17.88 0.11 -0.64
C CYS A 275 -17.92 0.26 0.88
N MET A 276 -16.76 0.17 1.52
CA MET A 276 -16.55 0.53 2.92
C MET A 276 -16.25 2.01 3.01
N VAL A 277 -16.87 2.69 3.96
CA VAL A 277 -16.68 4.13 4.17
C VAL A 277 -16.55 4.48 5.65
N TYR A 278 -15.67 5.43 5.95
CA TYR A 278 -15.75 6.19 7.18
C TYR A 278 -16.70 7.37 6.96
N GLU A 279 -17.97 7.22 7.37
CA GLU A 279 -19.06 8.16 7.05
C GLU A 279 -18.75 9.63 7.35
N PRO A 280 -18.16 10.00 8.52
CA PRO A 280 -17.94 11.39 8.87
C PRO A 280 -17.09 12.16 7.83
N LEU A 281 -16.17 11.46 7.13
CA LEU A 281 -15.31 12.08 6.12
C LEU A 281 -15.87 11.94 4.70
N VAL A 282 -16.44 10.79 4.37
CA VAL A 282 -16.77 10.45 2.98
C VAL A 282 -18.19 10.82 2.59
N LEU A 283 -19.14 10.77 3.55
CA LEU A 283 -20.58 10.96 3.26
C LEU A 283 -21.18 12.23 3.84
N ARG A 284 -20.65 12.72 4.97
CA ARG A 284 -21.22 13.90 5.65
C ARG A 284 -20.59 15.19 5.14
N ASP A 285 -21.33 16.28 5.20
CA ASP A 285 -20.78 17.61 4.93
C ASP A 285 -19.65 17.93 5.90
N ASN A 286 -18.50 18.26 5.35
CA ASN A 286 -17.31 18.64 6.07
C ASN A 286 -16.45 19.61 5.24
N GLN A 287 -15.30 20.03 5.77
CA GLN A 287 -14.41 20.99 5.09
C GLN A 287 -13.53 20.38 4.00
N TYR A 288 -13.50 19.05 3.85
CA TYR A 288 -12.63 18.34 2.92
C TYR A 288 -13.33 18.13 1.59
N GLN A 289 -12.72 18.64 0.53
CA GLN A 289 -13.35 18.65 -0.80
C GLN A 289 -13.11 17.35 -1.54
N THR A 290 -14.10 16.95 -2.32
CA THR A 290 -13.95 15.98 -3.41
C THR A 290 -13.88 16.74 -4.73
N VAL A 291 -12.85 16.47 -5.53
CA VAL A 291 -12.62 17.11 -6.83
C VAL A 291 -12.65 16.06 -7.94
N HIS A 292 -13.42 16.31 -8.97
CA HIS A 292 -13.47 15.48 -10.17
C HIS A 292 -12.71 16.15 -11.33
N ILE A 293 -11.70 15.46 -11.84
CA ILE A 293 -10.88 15.86 -12.97
C ILE A 293 -11.20 14.92 -14.14
N THR A 294 -11.56 15.49 -15.28
CA THR A 294 -11.82 14.74 -16.51
C THR A 294 -10.65 14.97 -17.48
N ILE A 295 -10.10 13.88 -17.99
CA ILE A 295 -9.06 13.85 -19.01
C ILE A 295 -9.70 13.34 -20.29
N GLU A 296 -9.64 14.12 -21.38
CA GLU A 296 -10.15 13.75 -22.69
C GLU A 296 -9.04 13.87 -23.73
N ASN A 297 -8.83 12.81 -24.47
CA ASN A 297 -7.84 12.77 -25.56
C ASN A 297 -6.46 13.28 -25.12
N GLY A 298 -6.02 12.87 -23.93
CA GLY A 298 -4.70 13.20 -23.39
C GLY A 298 -4.56 14.61 -22.82
N LYS A 299 -5.67 15.29 -22.53
CA LYS A 299 -5.66 16.63 -21.93
C LYS A 299 -6.70 16.73 -20.83
N VAL A 300 -6.39 17.47 -19.77
CA VAL A 300 -7.37 17.83 -18.75
C VAL A 300 -8.41 18.73 -19.41
N SER A 301 -9.66 18.28 -19.49
CA SER A 301 -10.77 19.00 -20.10
C SER A 301 -11.63 19.73 -19.07
N LYS A 302 -11.75 19.20 -17.85
CA LYS A 302 -12.58 19.78 -16.80
C LYS A 302 -12.03 19.45 -15.40
N ILE A 303 -12.15 20.42 -14.50
CA ILE A 303 -11.92 20.26 -13.05
C ILE A 303 -13.13 20.87 -12.35
N ARG A 304 -13.75 20.11 -11.43
CA ARG A 304 -14.91 20.60 -10.67
C ARG A 304 -14.96 20.02 -9.27
N SER A 305 -15.48 20.77 -8.31
CA SER A 305 -15.87 20.24 -7.01
C SER A 305 -17.13 19.38 -7.17
N ILE A 306 -17.24 18.33 -6.37
CA ILE A 306 -18.36 17.40 -6.34
C ILE A 306 -18.68 17.04 -4.90
N PRO A 307 -19.95 16.75 -4.52
CA PRO A 307 -20.33 16.56 -3.12
C PRO A 307 -19.56 15.46 -2.41
N THR A 308 -19.45 14.26 -3.01
CA THR A 308 -18.76 13.10 -2.42
C THR A 308 -18.17 12.19 -3.50
N ILE A 309 -17.26 11.30 -3.10
CA ILE A 309 -16.75 10.23 -3.99
C ILE A 309 -17.91 9.40 -4.55
N LEU A 310 -18.87 9.02 -3.71
CA LEU A 310 -20.00 8.18 -4.13
C LEU A 310 -20.89 8.88 -5.15
N HIS A 311 -21.10 10.19 -4.99
CA HIS A 311 -21.83 10.98 -5.96
C HIS A 311 -21.13 10.98 -7.32
N ALA A 312 -19.80 11.18 -7.31
CA ALA A 312 -19.00 11.13 -8.54
C ALA A 312 -19.06 9.75 -9.21
N LEU A 313 -18.90 8.69 -8.44
CA LEU A 313 -18.94 7.31 -8.94
C LEU A 313 -20.30 6.96 -9.55
N ARG A 314 -21.41 7.40 -8.91
CA ARG A 314 -22.77 7.23 -9.44
C ARG A 314 -22.96 7.96 -10.79
N GLU A 315 -22.51 9.20 -10.91
CA GLU A 315 -22.53 9.91 -12.20
C GLU A 315 -21.74 9.17 -13.30
N LEU A 316 -20.70 8.42 -12.91
CA LEU A 316 -19.86 7.63 -13.82
C LEU A 316 -20.37 6.18 -14.01
N GLY A 317 -21.56 5.87 -13.51
CA GLY A 317 -22.21 4.56 -13.68
C GLY A 317 -21.78 3.49 -12.69
N MET A 318 -21.12 3.87 -11.58
CA MET A 318 -20.81 2.98 -10.46
C MET A 318 -21.67 3.38 -9.26
N ASP A 319 -22.84 2.75 -9.11
CA ASP A 319 -23.76 3.01 -7.99
C ASP A 319 -23.41 2.07 -6.83
N LEU A 320 -22.68 2.60 -5.85
CA LEU A 320 -22.16 1.84 -4.72
C LEU A 320 -22.99 2.12 -3.45
N GLU A 321 -23.44 1.08 -2.80
CA GLU A 321 -24.02 1.12 -1.47
C GLU A 321 -22.89 1.21 -0.42
N PRO A 322 -22.86 2.26 0.42
CA PRO A 322 -21.86 2.40 1.46
C PRO A 322 -22.15 1.50 2.66
N VAL A 323 -21.11 0.83 3.16
CA VAL A 323 -21.11 0.12 4.44
C VAL A 323 -20.30 0.93 5.44
N ALA A 324 -20.86 1.23 6.61
CA ALA A 324 -20.22 2.11 7.58
C ALA A 324 -19.14 1.38 8.40
N CYS A 325 -17.92 1.89 8.37
CA CYS A 325 -16.85 1.47 9.28
C CYS A 325 -17.27 1.78 10.73
N GLY A 326 -17.22 0.79 11.63
CA GLY A 326 -17.67 0.90 13.02
C GLY A 326 -19.19 0.88 13.21
N GLY A 327 -19.95 0.58 12.13
CA GLY A 327 -21.42 0.61 12.13
C GLY A 327 -21.99 2.02 12.01
N SER A 328 -23.31 2.11 11.74
CA SER A 328 -23.98 3.39 11.42
C SER A 328 -24.56 4.13 12.65
N THR A 329 -24.53 3.53 13.83
CA THR A 329 -25.29 4.01 14.99
C THR A 329 -24.48 4.79 16.03
N ASP A 330 -23.16 4.60 16.10
CA ASP A 330 -22.31 5.15 17.16
C ASP A 330 -21.01 5.75 16.59
N ALA A 331 -20.86 7.08 16.70
CA ALA A 331 -19.70 7.81 16.25
C ALA A 331 -18.39 7.38 16.96
N TRP A 332 -18.45 6.96 18.24
CA TRP A 332 -17.30 6.47 18.99
C TRP A 332 -16.75 5.17 18.40
N ASN A 333 -17.64 4.24 18.05
CA ASN A 333 -17.26 2.99 17.41
C ASN A 333 -16.69 3.24 16.02
N GLN A 334 -17.27 4.20 15.26
CA GLN A 334 -16.75 4.59 13.94
C GLN A 334 -15.31 5.11 14.05
N GLU A 335 -15.04 6.06 14.96
CA GLU A 335 -13.71 6.63 15.15
C GLU A 335 -12.71 5.57 15.64
N ARG A 336 -13.10 4.77 16.63
CA ARG A 336 -12.27 3.73 17.22
C ARG A 336 -11.87 2.64 16.21
N GLU A 337 -12.80 2.16 15.39
CA GLU A 337 -12.51 1.11 14.44
C GLU A 337 -11.81 1.65 13.18
N GLN A 338 -12.08 2.90 12.79
CA GLN A 338 -11.30 3.57 11.76
C GLN A 338 -9.83 3.70 12.17
N TRP A 339 -9.54 4.07 13.43
CA TRP A 339 -8.18 4.10 13.98
C TRP A 339 -7.47 2.75 13.84
N HIS A 340 -8.20 1.65 13.96
CA HIS A 340 -7.69 0.29 13.81
C HIS A 340 -7.87 -0.27 12.40
N SER A 341 -7.81 0.58 11.39
CA SER A 341 -7.89 0.18 9.96
C SER A 341 -9.20 -0.53 9.60
N GLY A 342 -10.32 -0.18 10.26
CA GLY A 342 -11.63 -0.81 10.03
C GLY A 342 -12.21 -0.54 8.64
N ALA A 343 -11.71 0.45 7.91
CA ALA A 343 -12.10 0.69 6.52
C ALA A 343 -11.11 0.10 5.49
N ASN A 344 -9.97 -0.45 5.94
CA ASN A 344 -8.88 -0.91 5.07
C ASN A 344 -9.06 -2.38 4.66
N PHE A 345 -10.02 -2.62 3.75
CA PHE A 345 -10.31 -3.94 3.21
C PHE A 345 -9.48 -4.27 1.99
N PHE A 346 -9.13 -5.55 1.85
CA PHE A 346 -8.48 -6.08 0.67
C PHE A 346 -9.36 -7.14 0.00
N ALA A 347 -9.68 -6.95 -1.28
CA ALA A 347 -10.50 -7.90 -2.02
C ALA A 347 -9.64 -8.98 -2.70
N LEU A 348 -10.01 -10.25 -2.49
CA LEU A 348 -9.52 -11.40 -3.27
C LEU A 348 -10.27 -11.51 -4.60
N ALA A 349 -11.56 -11.19 -4.58
CA ALA A 349 -12.48 -11.15 -5.71
C ALA A 349 -13.68 -10.27 -5.29
N PRO A 350 -14.59 -9.90 -6.20
CA PRO A 350 -15.80 -9.17 -5.83
C PRO A 350 -16.54 -9.86 -4.68
N GLY A 351 -16.79 -9.13 -3.58
CA GLY A 351 -17.47 -9.65 -2.41
C GLY A 351 -16.67 -10.64 -1.52
N ARG A 352 -15.41 -10.96 -1.85
CA ARG A 352 -14.54 -11.82 -1.05
C ARG A 352 -13.37 -11.04 -0.52
N LEU A 353 -13.38 -10.77 0.78
CA LEU A 353 -12.58 -9.73 1.40
C LEU A 353 -11.66 -10.28 2.50
N LEU A 354 -10.60 -9.53 2.78
CA LEU A 354 -9.72 -9.69 3.94
C LEU A 354 -9.78 -8.45 4.82
N SER A 355 -9.87 -8.64 6.14
CA SER A 355 -9.81 -7.56 7.14
C SER A 355 -9.40 -8.10 8.51
N TYR A 356 -9.24 -7.22 9.50
CA TYR A 356 -8.96 -7.62 10.88
C TYR A 356 -10.21 -8.06 11.64
N SER A 357 -10.11 -9.13 12.44
CA SER A 357 -11.19 -9.64 13.30
C SER A 357 -11.54 -8.71 14.46
N ARG A 358 -10.63 -7.79 14.83
CA ARG A 358 -10.82 -6.86 15.97
C ARG A 358 -11.88 -5.78 15.74
N ASN A 359 -12.23 -5.48 14.49
CA ASN A 359 -13.20 -4.43 14.14
C ASN A 359 -14.61 -5.00 14.14
N VAL A 360 -15.11 -5.35 15.34
CA VAL A 360 -16.33 -6.14 15.54
C VAL A 360 -17.57 -5.43 14.99
N ASN A 361 -17.72 -4.12 15.25
CA ASN A 361 -18.91 -3.37 14.79
C ASN A 361 -18.92 -3.24 13.25
N THR A 362 -17.74 -3.11 12.61
CA THR A 362 -17.62 -3.12 11.15
C THR A 362 -18.00 -4.48 10.58
N LEU A 363 -17.57 -5.58 11.20
CA LEU A 363 -17.93 -6.93 10.78
C LEU A 363 -19.42 -7.23 10.99
N GLU A 364 -20.03 -6.76 12.08
CA GLU A 364 -21.46 -6.86 12.28
C GLU A 364 -22.26 -6.08 11.24
N GLU A 365 -21.78 -4.89 10.85
CA GLU A 365 -22.41 -4.12 9.79
C GLU A 365 -22.31 -4.85 8.44
N LEU A 366 -21.16 -5.42 8.10
CA LEU A 366 -20.99 -6.25 6.90
C LEU A 366 -21.92 -7.48 6.91
N SER A 367 -22.12 -8.11 8.07
CA SER A 367 -23.05 -9.25 8.19
C SER A 367 -24.49 -8.85 7.86
N LYS A 368 -24.93 -7.63 8.24
CA LYS A 368 -26.25 -7.10 7.85
C LYS A 368 -26.38 -6.89 6.33
N HIS A 369 -25.25 -6.65 5.64
CA HIS A 369 -25.17 -6.54 4.19
C HIS A 369 -24.89 -7.88 3.47
N GLY A 370 -25.03 -9.01 4.19
CA GLY A 370 -24.98 -10.36 3.65
C GLY A 370 -23.59 -10.96 3.50
N PHE A 371 -22.58 -10.42 4.18
CA PHE A 371 -21.25 -11.00 4.22
C PHE A 371 -21.14 -12.04 5.34
N GLU A 372 -20.69 -13.25 5.01
CA GLU A 372 -20.31 -14.27 6.01
C GLU A 372 -18.95 -13.93 6.59
N ILE A 373 -18.80 -14.01 7.91
CA ILE A 373 -17.52 -13.76 8.60
C ILE A 373 -16.81 -15.09 8.83
N ILE A 374 -15.61 -15.24 8.28
CA ILE A 374 -14.85 -16.48 8.27
C ILE A 374 -13.47 -16.24 8.87
N PRO A 375 -13.09 -16.92 9.96
CA PRO A 375 -11.72 -16.86 10.47
C PRO A 375 -10.70 -17.36 9.45
N ALA A 376 -9.56 -16.69 9.31
CA ALA A 376 -8.49 -17.09 8.39
C ALA A 376 -8.04 -18.53 8.58
N TRP A 377 -7.98 -19.00 9.82
CA TRP A 377 -7.58 -20.38 10.12
C TRP A 377 -8.54 -21.43 9.56
N ASP A 378 -9.84 -21.13 9.43
CA ASP A 378 -10.81 -22.08 8.82
C ASP A 378 -10.49 -22.24 7.33
N ILE A 379 -10.11 -21.16 6.65
CA ILE A 379 -9.65 -21.19 5.27
C ILE A 379 -8.33 -21.94 5.16
N ILE A 380 -7.33 -21.59 5.98
CA ILE A 380 -5.99 -22.19 5.92
C ILE A 380 -6.04 -23.69 6.17
N LYS A 381 -6.85 -24.15 7.13
CA LYS A 381 -7.03 -25.57 7.46
C LYS A 381 -7.95 -26.31 6.48
N GLY A 382 -8.58 -25.62 5.53
CA GLY A 382 -9.51 -26.23 4.57
C GLY A 382 -10.85 -26.65 5.19
N ILE A 383 -11.25 -26.04 6.31
CA ILE A 383 -12.56 -26.26 6.96
C ILE A 383 -13.65 -25.56 6.16
N LYS A 384 -13.36 -24.34 5.66
CA LYS A 384 -14.22 -23.52 4.80
C LYS A 384 -13.44 -23.10 3.56
N ASP A 385 -14.15 -22.83 2.45
CA ASP A 385 -13.60 -22.21 1.25
C ASP A 385 -14.36 -20.91 0.93
N ALA A 386 -13.63 -19.83 0.67
CA ALA A 386 -14.26 -18.56 0.29
C ALA A 386 -15.04 -18.66 -1.03
N ALA A 387 -14.70 -19.63 -1.89
CA ALA A 387 -15.42 -19.87 -3.13
C ALA A 387 -16.87 -20.35 -2.92
N ASP A 388 -17.17 -20.94 -1.76
CA ASP A 388 -18.52 -21.45 -1.43
C ASP A 388 -19.49 -20.32 -1.05
N TYR A 389 -19.00 -19.09 -0.87
CA TYR A 389 -19.78 -17.94 -0.44
C TYR A 389 -19.86 -16.88 -1.54
N ALA A 390 -21.05 -16.34 -1.76
CA ALA A 390 -21.23 -15.21 -2.66
C ALA A 390 -20.53 -13.96 -2.13
N LYS A 391 -20.65 -13.73 -0.81
CA LYS A 391 -20.00 -12.64 -0.09
C LYS A 391 -19.42 -13.15 1.23
N CYS A 392 -18.16 -12.87 1.49
CA CYS A 392 -17.53 -13.20 2.77
C CYS A 392 -16.39 -12.23 3.11
N VAL A 393 -16.13 -12.14 4.41
CA VAL A 393 -14.96 -11.47 4.96
C VAL A 393 -14.12 -12.50 5.68
N ILE A 394 -12.91 -12.74 5.20
CA ILE A 394 -11.94 -13.58 5.87
C ILE A 394 -11.19 -12.70 6.87
N THR A 395 -11.29 -13.05 8.14
CA THR A 395 -10.73 -12.24 9.21
C THR A 395 -9.40 -12.78 9.71
N ILE A 396 -8.39 -11.91 9.72
CA ILE A 396 -7.08 -12.17 10.32
C ILE A 396 -7.03 -11.53 11.72
N GLU A 397 -6.30 -12.12 12.64
CA GLU A 397 -6.05 -11.51 13.94
C GLU A 397 -5.27 -10.20 13.77
N GLY A 398 -5.50 -9.25 14.65
CA GLY A 398 -4.90 -7.91 14.54
C GLY A 398 -4.75 -7.28 15.92
N SER A 399 -3.85 -7.80 16.75
CA SER A 399 -3.43 -7.20 18.01
C SER A 399 -2.17 -6.36 17.84
N GLU A 400 -1.23 -6.81 17.00
CA GLU A 400 0.06 -6.16 16.78
C GLU A 400 0.14 -5.43 15.43
N LEU A 401 -0.18 -6.07 14.31
CA LEU A 401 -0.04 -5.47 12.98
C LEU A 401 -0.72 -4.09 12.84
N PRO A 402 -1.95 -3.85 13.38
CA PRO A 402 -2.59 -2.55 13.30
C PRO A 402 -1.86 -1.41 14.04
N ARG A 403 -0.94 -1.72 14.96
CA ARG A 403 -0.13 -0.70 15.67
C ARG A 403 0.81 0.05 14.73
N GLY A 404 1.18 -0.57 13.59
CA GLY A 404 1.90 0.09 12.51
C GLY A 404 1.06 1.05 11.66
N GLY A 405 -0.26 1.13 11.93
CA GLY A 405 -1.14 2.12 11.28
C GLY A 405 -1.70 1.69 9.92
N GLY A 406 -1.74 0.39 9.61
CA GLY A 406 -2.28 -0.12 8.34
C GLY A 406 -3.07 -1.41 8.48
N GLY A 407 -3.88 -1.75 7.47
CA GLY A 407 -4.72 -2.94 7.42
C GLY A 407 -4.33 -3.92 6.30
N ALA A 408 -5.27 -4.80 5.95
CA ALA A 408 -5.03 -5.85 4.97
C ALA A 408 -4.66 -5.30 3.58
N ARG A 409 -5.24 -4.16 3.15
CA ARG A 409 -4.89 -3.53 1.88
C ARG A 409 -3.47 -2.95 1.91
N CYS A 410 -3.09 -2.29 3.00
CA CYS A 410 -1.75 -1.72 3.15
C CYS A 410 -0.65 -2.79 3.08
N MET A 411 -0.91 -3.99 3.61
CA MET A 411 0.05 -5.11 3.62
C MET A 411 0.15 -5.87 2.29
N THR A 412 -0.53 -5.42 1.25
CA THR A 412 -0.64 -6.13 -0.03
C THR A 412 -0.43 -5.20 -1.21
N MET A 413 0.41 -5.61 -2.17
CA MET A 413 0.61 -4.88 -3.42
C MET A 413 0.22 -5.78 -4.60
N PRO A 414 -1.03 -5.72 -5.10
CA PRO A 414 -1.47 -6.47 -6.26
C PRO A 414 -0.71 -6.08 -7.51
N VAL A 415 -0.29 -7.08 -8.27
CA VAL A 415 0.38 -6.90 -9.56
C VAL A 415 -0.50 -7.30 -10.73
N ARG A 416 -1.49 -8.18 -10.46
CA ARG A 416 -2.41 -8.65 -11.50
C ARG A 416 -3.76 -9.04 -10.91
N ARG A 417 -4.83 -8.62 -11.59
CA ARG A 417 -6.21 -9.01 -11.37
C ARG A 417 -6.89 -9.29 -12.69
N LYS A 418 -7.89 -10.19 -12.70
CA LYS A 418 -8.79 -10.34 -13.85
C LYS A 418 -9.62 -9.08 -14.04
N ALA A 419 -9.95 -8.78 -15.27
CA ALA A 419 -10.93 -7.73 -15.57
C ALA A 419 -12.31 -8.10 -14.98
N LEU A 420 -13.14 -7.09 -14.67
CA LEU A 420 -14.48 -7.24 -14.11
C LEU A 420 -15.53 -7.51 -15.19
#